data_72076b7b11c34e2677388b008d4c4552
#
_entry.id   72076b7b11c34e2677388b008d4c4552
#
_cell.length_a   1.000
_cell.length_b   1.000
_cell.length_c   1.000
_cell.angle_alpha   90.00
_cell.angle_beta   90.00
_cell.angle_gamma   90.00
#
_symmetry.space_group_name_H-M   'P 1'
#
loop_
_entity.id
_entity.type
_entity.pdbx_description
1 polymer ?
#
loop_
_entity_poly.entity_id
_entity_poly.type
_entity_poly.pdbx_seq_one_letter_code
_entity_poly.pdbx_strand_id
1 'polypeptide(L)'
;MIRVAINGFGRIGRMVFRQAIKESAFEIVAINASYPSETLAHLIKYDTVHGKFDGTVEAFEDHLLVDGKMIRLLNNRDPKELPWKELGVEVVIEATGKFNAKEKAIFHVEAGAKKVILTAPGKNEDVTVVVGVNEEQLDITKHTVISNASCTTNCLAPVVKVLDEQFGIENGLMTTVHAYTNDQKNIDNPHKDLRRARACGQSIIPTTTGAAKALAKVLPHLNGKLHGMALRVPTPNVSLVDLVVDVKRDVTVEDINEAFKNVANGAMKGIIEFSEEPLVSIDFNTNTHSAIIDGLSTMVMGERKVKVLAWYDNEWGYSRRVVDLVKLVVTELAKQESVQHI
;
A
#
# COMPACT_ATOMS: atom_id res chain seq x y z
N MET A 1 -11.30 16.61 15.45
CA MET A 1 -10.83 15.84 14.28
C MET A 1 -9.50 15.23 14.67
N ILE A 2 -9.29 13.93 14.43
CA ILE A 2 -8.05 13.23 14.79
C ILE A 2 -6.88 13.75 13.96
N ARG A 3 -5.77 14.03 14.64
CA ARG A 3 -4.58 14.63 14.04
C ARG A 3 -3.58 13.56 13.66
N VAL A 4 -3.12 13.60 12.41
CA VAL A 4 -2.26 12.60 11.79
C VAL A 4 -0.96 13.25 11.35
N ALA A 5 0.17 12.56 11.53
CA ALA A 5 1.46 12.98 10.99
C ALA A 5 2.05 11.94 10.04
N ILE A 6 2.92 12.38 9.13
CA ILE A 6 3.67 11.52 8.23
C ILE A 6 5.16 11.57 8.61
N ASN A 7 5.73 10.43 8.96
CA ASN A 7 7.16 10.29 9.16
C ASN A 7 7.81 9.68 7.92
N GLY A 8 8.60 10.48 7.20
CA GLY A 8 9.18 10.10 5.91
C GLY A 8 8.37 10.60 4.71
N PHE A 9 9.02 11.39 3.86
CA PHE A 9 8.36 12.06 2.73
C PHE A 9 8.98 11.66 1.38
N GLY A 10 9.26 10.35 1.26
CA GLY A 10 9.65 9.69 0.02
C GLY A 10 8.48 9.54 -0.96
N ARG A 11 8.59 8.65 -1.94
CA ARG A 11 7.52 8.40 -2.93
C ARG A 11 6.18 8.14 -2.25
N ILE A 12 6.11 7.12 -1.39
CA ILE A 12 4.85 6.72 -0.74
C ILE A 12 4.33 7.81 0.20
N GLY A 13 5.19 8.40 1.05
CA GLY A 13 4.77 9.49 1.94
C GLY A 13 4.14 10.66 1.19
N ARG A 14 4.67 11.05 0.02
CA ARG A 14 4.09 12.10 -0.82
C ARG A 14 2.79 11.68 -1.48
N MET A 15 2.67 10.45 -2.00
CA MET A 15 1.44 9.97 -2.62
C MET A 15 0.31 9.82 -1.60
N VAL A 16 0.63 9.35 -0.39
CA VAL A 16 -0.30 9.34 0.74
C VAL A 16 -0.73 10.77 1.08
N PHE A 17 0.22 11.70 1.21
CA PHE A 17 -0.08 13.11 1.50
C PHE A 17 -1.01 13.74 0.45
N ARG A 18 -0.71 13.58 -0.85
CA ARG A 18 -1.51 14.14 -1.95
C ARG A 18 -2.97 13.66 -1.93
N GLN A 19 -3.23 12.45 -1.44
CA GLN A 19 -4.58 11.91 -1.29
C GLN A 19 -5.20 12.30 0.05
N ALA A 20 -4.43 12.21 1.14
CA ALA A 20 -4.89 12.47 2.50
C ALA A 20 -5.27 13.92 2.76
N ILE A 21 -4.61 14.89 2.12
CA ILE A 21 -4.89 16.33 2.33
C ILE A 21 -6.31 16.72 1.93
N LYS A 22 -6.94 15.96 1.03
CA LYS A 22 -8.31 16.15 0.56
C LYS A 22 -9.36 15.42 1.41
N GLU A 23 -8.93 14.60 2.38
CA GLU A 23 -9.84 13.86 3.27
C GLU A 23 -10.45 14.76 4.36
N SER A 24 -11.67 14.43 4.77
CA SER A 24 -12.38 15.13 5.85
C SER A 24 -12.47 14.31 7.14
N ALA A 25 -12.06 13.05 7.12
CA ALA A 25 -12.15 12.15 8.28
C ALA A 25 -11.05 12.43 9.34
N PHE A 26 -9.93 13.01 8.91
CA PHE A 26 -8.79 13.34 9.76
C PHE A 26 -8.00 14.52 9.17
N GLU A 27 -7.05 15.04 9.92
CA GLU A 27 -6.22 16.17 9.52
C GLU A 27 -4.75 15.79 9.52
N ILE A 28 -4.03 16.01 8.38
CA ILE A 28 -2.58 15.96 8.37
C ILE A 28 -2.05 17.27 8.94
N VAL A 29 -1.34 17.21 10.07
CA VAL A 29 -0.84 18.39 10.78
C VAL A 29 0.67 18.56 10.73
N ALA A 30 1.41 17.48 10.48
CA ALA A 30 2.86 17.52 10.44
C ALA A 30 3.46 16.49 9.47
N ILE A 31 4.61 16.85 8.93
CA ILE A 31 5.47 15.98 8.10
C ILE A 31 6.87 16.04 8.69
N ASN A 32 7.46 14.89 8.97
CA ASN A 32 8.89 14.80 9.32
C ASN A 32 9.69 14.35 8.10
N ALA A 33 10.59 15.22 7.63
CA ALA A 33 11.43 15.01 6.45
C ALA A 33 12.77 15.77 6.57
N SER A 34 13.82 15.26 5.93
CA SER A 34 15.19 15.80 6.05
C SER A 34 15.57 16.77 4.93
N TYR A 35 14.62 17.33 4.21
CA TYR A 35 14.86 18.27 3.11
C TYR A 35 14.21 19.63 3.38
N PRO A 36 14.75 20.72 2.78
CA PRO A 36 14.17 22.06 2.90
C PRO A 36 12.72 22.13 2.41
N SER A 37 11.96 23.05 2.96
CA SER A 37 10.53 23.25 2.65
C SER A 37 10.27 23.46 1.17
N GLU A 38 11.11 24.24 0.49
CA GLU A 38 11.00 24.53 -0.95
C GLU A 38 11.15 23.27 -1.79
N THR A 39 12.08 22.37 -1.40
CA THR A 39 12.25 21.07 -2.08
C THR A 39 11.03 20.19 -1.88
N LEU A 40 10.49 20.15 -0.66
CA LEU A 40 9.28 19.35 -0.36
C LEU A 40 8.08 19.90 -1.11
N ALA A 41 7.87 21.22 -1.12
CA ALA A 41 6.81 21.89 -1.86
C ALA A 41 6.91 21.61 -3.37
N HIS A 42 8.13 21.70 -3.93
CA HIS A 42 8.37 21.41 -5.35
C HIS A 42 7.97 19.95 -5.69
N LEU A 43 8.37 18.98 -4.86
CA LEU A 43 8.08 17.56 -5.06
C LEU A 43 6.62 17.18 -4.75
N ILE A 44 5.86 18.02 -4.03
CA ILE A 44 4.41 17.89 -3.95
C ILE A 44 3.77 18.41 -5.24
N LYS A 45 4.20 19.57 -5.74
CA LYS A 45 3.63 20.21 -6.93
C LYS A 45 3.83 19.38 -8.19
N TYR A 46 5.03 18.82 -8.36
CA TYR A 46 5.45 18.18 -9.60
C TYR A 46 5.92 16.75 -9.35
N ASP A 47 5.31 15.83 -10.06
CA ASP A 47 5.70 14.42 -10.03
C ASP A 47 5.74 13.88 -11.46
N THR A 48 6.85 13.23 -11.83
CA THR A 48 7.05 12.70 -13.17
C THR A 48 6.03 11.63 -13.54
N VAL A 49 5.62 10.84 -12.54
CA VAL A 49 4.72 9.68 -12.73
C VAL A 49 3.25 10.11 -12.62
N HIS A 50 2.92 10.89 -11.58
CA HIS A 50 1.54 11.24 -11.23
C HIS A 50 1.16 12.68 -11.62
N GLY A 51 2.03 13.39 -12.33
CA GLY A 51 1.75 14.72 -12.85
C GLY A 51 1.68 15.81 -11.78
N LYS A 52 1.12 16.95 -12.16
CA LYS A 52 0.97 18.10 -11.26
C LYS A 52 -0.05 17.83 -10.16
N PHE A 53 0.22 18.35 -8.97
CA PHE A 53 -0.74 18.37 -7.88
C PHE A 53 -1.88 19.35 -8.21
N ASP A 54 -3.10 18.89 -8.04
CA ASP A 54 -4.31 19.71 -8.20
C ASP A 54 -4.61 20.43 -6.87
N GLY A 55 -3.97 21.58 -6.67
CA GLY A 55 -4.07 22.38 -5.47
C GLY A 55 -2.91 23.38 -5.35
N THR A 56 -2.96 24.22 -4.30
CA THR A 56 -1.95 25.21 -3.99
C THR A 56 -0.94 24.67 -2.98
N VAL A 57 0.34 24.99 -3.15
CA VAL A 57 1.40 24.64 -2.19
C VAL A 57 2.34 25.83 -2.07
N GLU A 58 2.48 26.35 -0.87
CA GLU A 58 3.44 27.41 -0.54
C GLU A 58 4.41 26.91 0.52
N ALA A 59 5.68 27.27 0.39
CA ALA A 59 6.73 26.88 1.33
C ALA A 59 7.09 28.05 2.25
N PHE A 60 7.15 27.77 3.54
CA PHE A 60 7.67 28.65 4.57
C PHE A 60 8.80 27.92 5.31
N GLU A 61 9.55 28.62 6.14
CA GLU A 61 10.74 28.05 6.80
C GLU A 61 10.45 26.76 7.58
N ASP A 62 9.35 26.72 8.33
CA ASP A 62 9.00 25.65 9.26
C ASP A 62 7.66 24.97 8.96
N HIS A 63 6.99 25.33 7.87
CA HIS A 63 5.72 24.74 7.46
C HIS A 63 5.45 24.87 5.96
N LEU A 64 4.50 24.07 5.49
CA LEU A 64 3.87 24.25 4.18
C LEU A 64 2.44 24.74 4.38
N LEU A 65 1.98 25.59 3.47
CA LEU A 65 0.57 25.93 3.33
C LEU A 65 0.03 25.22 2.08
N VAL A 66 -0.85 24.24 2.28
CA VAL A 66 -1.40 23.40 1.20
C VAL A 66 -2.92 23.53 1.21
N ASP A 67 -3.50 24.10 0.15
CA ASP A 67 -4.94 24.39 0.05
C ASP A 67 -5.48 25.10 1.31
N GLY A 68 -4.72 26.07 1.82
CA GLY A 68 -5.06 26.84 3.02
C GLY A 68 -4.83 26.11 4.35
N LYS A 69 -4.37 24.86 4.34
CA LYS A 69 -4.04 24.09 5.56
C LYS A 69 -2.57 24.21 5.90
N MET A 70 -2.25 24.54 7.14
CA MET A 70 -0.87 24.63 7.63
C MET A 70 -0.35 23.25 8.03
N ILE A 71 0.76 22.83 7.44
CA ILE A 71 1.41 21.54 7.70
C ILE A 71 2.79 21.82 8.31
N ARG A 72 2.97 21.53 9.59
CA ARG A 72 4.25 21.72 10.28
C ARG A 72 5.33 20.82 9.68
N LEU A 73 6.51 21.38 9.42
CA LEU A 73 7.67 20.62 8.99
C LEU A 73 8.61 20.33 10.18
N LEU A 74 9.02 19.09 10.28
CA LEU A 74 9.97 18.60 11.27
C LEU A 74 11.16 17.98 10.53
N ASN A 75 12.34 18.04 11.16
CA ASN A 75 13.57 17.47 10.63
C ASN A 75 14.33 16.77 11.76
N ASN A 76 13.79 15.67 12.24
CA ASN A 76 14.46 14.84 13.23
C ASN A 76 14.49 13.39 12.77
N ARG A 77 15.66 12.75 12.88
CA ARG A 77 15.85 11.35 12.47
C ARG A 77 15.54 10.34 13.57
N ASP A 78 15.47 10.80 14.81
CA ASP A 78 15.06 9.97 15.95
C ASP A 78 13.57 10.14 16.21
N PRO A 79 12.75 9.08 16.02
CA PRO A 79 11.32 9.17 16.28
C PRO A 79 10.94 9.52 17.72
N LYS A 80 11.80 9.24 18.69
CA LYS A 80 11.58 9.56 20.11
C LYS A 80 11.57 11.06 20.40
N GLU A 81 12.31 11.81 19.60
CA GLU A 81 12.48 13.26 19.75
C GLU A 81 11.43 14.06 18.94
N LEU A 82 10.47 13.38 18.32
CA LEU A 82 9.43 14.06 17.56
C LEU A 82 8.30 14.55 18.49
N PRO A 83 7.84 15.80 18.34
CA PRO A 83 6.95 16.45 19.31
C PRO A 83 5.47 16.03 19.08
N TRP A 84 5.19 14.74 18.95
CA TRP A 84 3.84 14.26 18.65
C TRP A 84 2.82 14.65 19.73
N LYS A 85 3.23 14.56 21.00
CA LYS A 85 2.38 14.96 22.13
C LYS A 85 2.02 16.45 22.08
N GLU A 86 3.01 17.31 21.82
CA GLU A 86 2.81 18.78 21.77
C GLU A 86 1.92 19.18 20.58
N LEU A 87 2.09 18.49 19.44
CA LEU A 87 1.30 18.70 18.24
C LEU A 87 -0.08 18.03 18.31
N GLY A 88 -0.38 17.27 19.37
CA GLY A 88 -1.61 16.52 19.51
C GLY A 88 -1.79 15.43 18.44
N VAL A 89 -0.68 14.89 17.92
CA VAL A 89 -0.71 13.83 16.90
C VAL A 89 -1.14 12.52 17.56
N GLU A 90 -2.18 11.91 17.03
CA GLU A 90 -2.74 10.65 17.52
C GLU A 90 -2.33 9.46 16.68
N VAL A 91 -2.19 9.64 15.37
CA VAL A 91 -1.80 8.58 14.44
C VAL A 91 -0.58 9.02 13.64
N VAL A 92 0.44 8.17 13.56
CA VAL A 92 1.61 8.39 12.73
C VAL A 92 1.61 7.41 11.56
N ILE A 93 1.75 7.94 10.35
CA ILE A 93 2.03 7.16 9.14
C ILE A 93 3.53 7.05 9.00
N GLU A 94 4.08 5.85 9.23
CA GLU A 94 5.51 5.57 9.11
C GLU A 94 5.85 5.18 7.67
N ALA A 95 6.48 6.09 6.95
CA ALA A 95 6.79 5.97 5.52
C ALA A 95 8.29 6.10 5.19
N THR A 96 9.18 5.98 6.20
CA THR A 96 10.63 6.03 5.98
C THR A 96 11.20 4.70 5.49
N GLY A 97 10.51 3.58 5.75
CA GLY A 97 11.00 2.23 5.54
C GLY A 97 12.08 1.78 6.55
N LYS A 98 12.43 2.60 7.54
CA LYS A 98 13.49 2.32 8.53
C LYS A 98 12.95 1.75 9.84
N PHE A 99 11.69 2.05 10.17
CA PHE A 99 11.07 1.72 11.45
C PHE A 99 9.93 0.69 11.27
N ASN A 100 10.11 -0.29 10.38
CA ASN A 100 9.11 -1.32 10.07
C ASN A 100 9.03 -2.44 11.13
N ALA A 101 9.96 -2.51 12.08
CA ALA A 101 9.86 -3.41 13.20
C ALA A 101 9.10 -2.74 14.36
N LYS A 102 8.21 -3.50 15.03
CA LYS A 102 7.41 -2.97 16.16
C LYS A 102 8.27 -2.30 17.21
N GLU A 103 9.42 -2.90 17.55
CA GLU A 103 10.36 -2.42 18.56
C GLU A 103 10.93 -1.04 18.22
N LYS A 104 10.88 -0.64 16.94
CA LYS A 104 11.29 0.69 16.48
C LYS A 104 10.10 1.61 16.24
N ALA A 105 9.01 1.09 15.71
CA ALA A 105 7.81 1.87 15.45
C ALA A 105 7.18 2.40 16.75
N ILE A 106 7.32 1.66 17.85
CA ILE A 106 6.81 2.05 19.17
C ILE A 106 7.41 3.38 19.68
N PHE A 107 8.54 3.82 19.17
CA PHE A 107 9.15 5.12 19.51
C PHE A 107 8.24 6.30 19.18
N HIS A 108 7.38 6.17 18.16
CA HIS A 108 6.36 7.19 17.90
C HIS A 108 5.29 7.26 19.00
N VAL A 109 5.01 6.13 19.63
CA VAL A 109 4.06 6.07 20.75
C VAL A 109 4.70 6.64 22.02
N GLU A 110 5.97 6.34 22.27
CA GLU A 110 6.76 6.96 23.35
C GLU A 110 6.80 8.49 23.19
N ALA A 111 6.84 8.99 21.96
CA ALA A 111 6.78 10.41 21.62
C ALA A 111 5.36 11.04 21.71
N GLY A 112 4.31 10.24 21.95
CA GLY A 112 2.97 10.72 22.25
C GLY A 112 1.86 10.31 21.27
N ALA A 113 2.15 9.59 20.19
CA ALA A 113 1.13 9.05 19.29
C ALA A 113 0.37 7.88 19.93
N LYS A 114 -0.88 7.66 19.53
CA LYS A 114 -1.69 6.51 19.99
C LYS A 114 -1.49 5.29 19.09
N LYS A 115 -1.35 5.50 17.78
CA LYS A 115 -1.25 4.46 16.76
C LYS A 115 -0.16 4.77 15.73
N VAL A 116 0.44 3.70 15.20
CA VAL A 116 1.42 3.79 14.10
C VAL A 116 0.98 2.89 12.96
N ILE A 117 0.87 3.45 11.76
CA ILE A 117 0.56 2.73 10.54
C ILE A 117 1.83 2.62 9.70
N LEU A 118 2.30 1.39 9.48
CA LEU A 118 3.47 1.11 8.65
C LEU A 118 3.06 1.05 7.19
N THR A 119 3.75 1.80 6.33
CA THR A 119 3.55 1.75 4.88
C THR A 119 4.43 0.70 4.20
N ALA A 120 4.64 -0.41 4.88
CA ALA A 120 5.46 -1.54 4.43
C ALA A 120 5.10 -2.79 5.26
N PRO A 121 5.51 -4.00 4.83
CA PRO A 121 5.41 -5.18 5.67
C PRO A 121 6.12 -4.97 7.00
N GLY A 122 5.40 -5.22 8.09
CA GLY A 122 5.93 -5.10 9.44
C GLY A 122 6.74 -6.33 9.87
N LYS A 123 7.56 -6.12 10.91
CA LYS A 123 8.18 -7.20 11.67
C LYS A 123 7.68 -7.11 13.11
N ASN A 124 7.08 -8.18 13.62
CA ASN A 124 6.49 -8.26 14.96
C ASN A 124 5.37 -7.21 15.19
N GLU A 125 4.79 -6.67 14.14
CA GLU A 125 3.63 -5.78 14.22
C GLU A 125 2.44 -6.45 14.91
N ASP A 126 1.52 -5.67 15.47
CA ASP A 126 0.36 -6.21 16.18
C ASP A 126 -0.63 -6.87 15.21
N VAL A 127 -0.82 -6.26 14.05
CA VAL A 127 -1.69 -6.76 12.99
C VAL A 127 -1.22 -6.27 11.63
N THR A 128 -1.39 -7.10 10.62
CA THR A 128 -1.31 -6.70 9.21
C THR A 128 -2.72 -6.65 8.64
N VAL A 129 -3.11 -5.50 8.10
CA VAL A 129 -4.44 -5.28 7.52
C VAL A 129 -4.32 -4.99 6.03
N VAL A 130 -5.09 -5.71 5.24
CA VAL A 130 -5.36 -5.43 3.83
C VAL A 130 -6.84 -5.11 3.70
N VAL A 131 -7.14 -3.84 3.44
CA VAL A 131 -8.52 -3.35 3.33
C VAL A 131 -9.27 -4.08 2.21
N GLY A 132 -10.47 -4.56 2.50
CA GLY A 132 -11.27 -5.44 1.65
C GLY A 132 -10.99 -6.95 1.86
N VAL A 133 -10.01 -7.30 2.71
CA VAL A 133 -9.63 -8.71 2.93
C VAL A 133 -9.82 -9.13 4.38
N ASN A 134 -9.27 -8.39 5.34
CA ASN A 134 -9.24 -8.79 6.75
C ASN A 134 -9.33 -7.60 7.73
N GLU A 135 -9.94 -6.50 7.36
CA GLU A 135 -10.10 -5.32 8.23
C GLU A 135 -10.84 -5.60 9.53
N GLU A 136 -11.68 -6.64 9.56
CA GLU A 136 -12.38 -7.11 10.76
C GLU A 136 -11.44 -7.64 11.85
N GLN A 137 -10.20 -7.98 11.49
CA GLN A 137 -9.17 -8.40 12.46
C GLN A 137 -8.57 -7.23 13.24
N LEU A 138 -8.86 -5.98 12.83
CA LEU A 138 -8.37 -4.81 13.53
C LEU A 138 -9.12 -4.61 14.86
N ASP A 139 -8.40 -4.81 15.96
CA ASP A 139 -8.87 -4.46 17.30
C ASP A 139 -8.13 -3.20 17.78
N ILE A 140 -8.80 -2.05 17.73
CA ILE A 140 -8.18 -0.76 18.06
C ILE A 140 -7.76 -0.66 19.53
N THR A 141 -8.32 -1.49 20.40
CA THR A 141 -7.97 -1.50 21.83
C THR A 141 -6.65 -2.23 22.12
N LYS A 142 -6.28 -3.18 21.25
CA LYS A 142 -5.10 -4.04 21.41
C LYS A 142 -3.96 -3.69 20.44
N HIS A 143 -4.32 -3.28 19.21
CA HIS A 143 -3.35 -3.09 18.15
C HIS A 143 -2.83 -1.64 18.13
N THR A 144 -1.54 -1.47 18.31
CA THR A 144 -0.85 -0.19 18.35
C THR A 144 -0.03 0.06 17.07
N VAL A 145 0.70 -0.97 16.62
CA VAL A 145 1.50 -0.92 15.39
C VAL A 145 0.84 -1.79 14.33
N ILE A 146 0.30 -1.14 13.31
CA ILE A 146 -0.55 -1.72 12.27
C ILE A 146 0.18 -1.64 10.94
N SER A 147 0.35 -2.78 10.26
CA SER A 147 0.97 -2.80 8.93
C SER A 147 -0.09 -2.81 7.83
N ASN A 148 0.10 -1.96 6.81
CA ASN A 148 -0.69 -1.99 5.56
C ASN A 148 -0.14 -3.00 4.53
N ALA A 149 0.72 -3.94 4.94
CA ALA A 149 1.42 -4.88 4.07
C ALA A 149 2.21 -4.19 2.93
N SER A 150 2.43 -4.87 1.81
CA SER A 150 3.07 -4.31 0.62
C SER A 150 2.05 -3.98 -0.48
N CYS A 151 2.47 -3.20 -1.48
CA CYS A 151 1.66 -2.94 -2.66
C CYS A 151 1.26 -4.23 -3.39
N THR A 152 2.19 -5.16 -3.54
CA THR A 152 1.93 -6.48 -4.16
C THR A 152 0.96 -7.31 -3.32
N THR A 153 1.07 -7.29 -1.98
CA THR A 153 0.12 -8.00 -1.11
C THR A 153 -1.27 -7.40 -1.21
N ASN A 154 -1.39 -6.07 -1.31
CA ASN A 154 -2.68 -5.40 -1.48
C ASN A 154 -3.35 -5.74 -2.82
N CYS A 155 -2.58 -6.02 -3.88
CA CYS A 155 -3.13 -6.54 -5.13
C CYS A 155 -3.48 -8.03 -5.02
N LEU A 156 -2.56 -8.85 -4.53
CA LEU A 156 -2.69 -10.31 -4.51
C LEU A 156 -3.80 -10.81 -3.58
N ALA A 157 -3.89 -10.24 -2.37
CA ALA A 157 -4.77 -10.76 -1.33
C ALA A 157 -6.28 -10.71 -1.71
N PRO A 158 -6.83 -9.60 -2.23
CA PRO A 158 -8.22 -9.58 -2.66
C PRO A 158 -8.48 -10.53 -3.86
N VAL A 159 -7.54 -10.66 -4.80
CA VAL A 159 -7.65 -11.61 -5.92
C VAL A 159 -7.72 -13.05 -5.42
N VAL A 160 -6.81 -13.40 -4.52
CA VAL A 160 -6.76 -14.75 -3.91
C VAL A 160 -7.99 -15.01 -3.07
N LYS A 161 -8.48 -14.04 -2.30
CA LYS A 161 -9.71 -14.16 -1.49
C LYS A 161 -10.91 -14.54 -2.38
N VAL A 162 -11.11 -13.83 -3.50
CA VAL A 162 -12.22 -14.14 -4.44
C VAL A 162 -12.09 -15.54 -5.00
N LEU A 163 -10.90 -15.93 -5.48
CA LEU A 163 -10.71 -17.27 -6.07
C LEU A 163 -10.88 -18.37 -5.03
N ASP A 164 -10.41 -18.17 -3.79
CA ASP A 164 -10.54 -19.18 -2.75
C ASP A 164 -11.98 -19.31 -2.23
N GLU A 165 -12.68 -18.22 -2.00
CA GLU A 165 -14.07 -18.22 -1.52
C GLU A 165 -15.02 -18.81 -2.57
N GLN A 166 -14.79 -18.54 -3.85
CA GLN A 166 -15.68 -18.99 -4.93
C GLN A 166 -15.34 -20.39 -5.44
N PHE A 167 -14.06 -20.75 -5.52
CA PHE A 167 -13.60 -21.95 -6.22
C PHE A 167 -12.74 -22.88 -5.37
N GLY A 168 -12.22 -22.39 -4.23
CA GLY A 168 -11.27 -23.08 -3.36
C GLY A 168 -9.89 -23.24 -3.99
N ILE A 169 -8.85 -22.72 -3.35
CA ILE A 169 -7.48 -22.86 -3.85
C ILE A 169 -6.82 -24.09 -3.24
N GLU A 170 -6.23 -24.95 -4.07
CA GLU A 170 -5.37 -26.04 -3.65
C GLU A 170 -3.94 -25.57 -3.47
N ASN A 171 -3.36 -25.00 -4.50
CA ASN A 171 -2.00 -24.44 -4.53
C ASN A 171 -1.87 -23.41 -5.67
N GLY A 172 -0.74 -22.70 -5.70
CA GLY A 172 -0.47 -21.78 -6.80
C GLY A 172 0.89 -21.12 -6.77
N LEU A 173 1.23 -20.53 -7.90
CA LEU A 173 2.43 -19.73 -8.10
C LEU A 173 2.06 -18.34 -8.60
N MET A 174 2.74 -17.33 -8.05
CA MET A 174 2.59 -15.96 -8.53
C MET A 174 3.93 -15.39 -8.98
N THR A 175 3.90 -14.63 -10.03
CA THR A 175 5.00 -13.74 -10.43
C THR A 175 4.49 -12.31 -10.46
N THR A 176 5.11 -11.42 -9.72
CA THR A 176 4.84 -10.00 -9.95
C THR A 176 5.84 -9.44 -10.94
N VAL A 177 5.35 -8.95 -12.08
CA VAL A 177 6.10 -8.10 -13.01
C VAL A 177 5.99 -6.68 -12.48
N HIS A 178 7.06 -6.22 -11.82
CA HIS A 178 6.99 -5.04 -10.95
C HIS A 178 7.83 -3.89 -11.50
N ALA A 179 7.26 -2.70 -11.50
CA ALA A 179 7.99 -1.47 -11.77
C ALA A 179 9.22 -1.34 -10.86
N TYR A 180 10.28 -0.68 -11.32
CA TYR A 180 11.43 -0.39 -10.47
C TYR A 180 11.05 0.59 -9.35
N THR A 181 11.79 0.54 -8.25
CA THR A 181 11.58 1.42 -7.10
C THR A 181 12.93 2.01 -6.67
N ASN A 182 12.91 2.95 -5.72
CA ASN A 182 14.14 3.55 -5.16
C ASN A 182 15.08 2.53 -4.45
N ASP A 183 14.64 1.30 -4.22
CA ASP A 183 15.48 0.21 -3.75
C ASP A 183 16.50 -0.21 -4.81
N GLN A 184 16.19 -0.03 -6.09
CA GLN A 184 17.04 -0.38 -7.21
C GLN A 184 17.96 0.79 -7.61
N LYS A 185 18.94 0.50 -8.48
CA LYS A 185 19.98 1.44 -8.90
C LYS A 185 19.72 1.91 -10.33
N ASN A 186 19.90 3.21 -10.59
CA ASN A 186 19.83 3.75 -11.95
C ASN A 186 20.98 3.25 -12.84
N ILE A 187 22.18 3.16 -12.25
CA ILE A 187 23.37 2.52 -12.81
C ILE A 187 23.94 1.56 -11.78
N ASP A 188 24.79 0.62 -12.20
CA ASP A 188 25.36 -0.41 -11.32
C ASP A 188 25.96 0.20 -10.04
N ASN A 189 25.47 -0.27 -8.87
CA ASN A 189 25.90 0.23 -7.57
C ASN A 189 25.65 -0.85 -6.48
N PRO A 190 26.44 -0.91 -5.41
CA PRO A 190 26.31 -1.95 -4.38
C PRO A 190 24.90 -2.08 -3.82
N HIS A 191 24.45 -3.30 -3.71
CA HIS A 191 23.20 -3.71 -3.09
C HIS A 191 23.36 -5.12 -2.46
N LYS A 192 22.62 -5.45 -1.42
CA LYS A 192 22.68 -6.78 -0.76
C LYS A 192 22.24 -7.90 -1.69
N ASP A 193 21.21 -7.66 -2.50
CA ASP A 193 20.84 -8.51 -3.63
C ASP A 193 21.65 -8.05 -4.85
N LEU A 194 22.55 -8.91 -5.35
CA LEU A 194 23.43 -8.59 -6.47
C LEU A 194 22.67 -8.33 -7.77
N ARG A 195 21.48 -8.90 -7.95
CA ARG A 195 20.62 -8.61 -9.11
C ARG A 195 20.03 -7.20 -9.02
N ARG A 196 19.64 -6.73 -7.84
CA ARG A 196 19.17 -5.35 -7.61
C ARG A 196 20.29 -4.31 -7.66
N ALA A 197 21.56 -4.75 -7.66
CA ALA A 197 22.72 -3.88 -7.85
C ALA A 197 22.85 -3.34 -9.27
N ARG A 198 22.13 -3.93 -10.23
CA ARG A 198 22.25 -3.61 -11.66
C ARG A 198 21.28 -2.50 -12.07
N ALA A 199 21.61 -1.83 -13.19
CA ALA A 199 20.85 -0.71 -13.75
C ALA A 199 19.40 -1.10 -14.07
N CYS A 200 18.43 -0.53 -13.33
CA CYS A 200 17.02 -0.90 -13.38
C CYS A 200 16.32 -0.47 -14.68
N GLY A 201 16.79 0.60 -15.32
CA GLY A 201 16.22 1.12 -16.55
C GLY A 201 16.59 0.34 -17.81
N GLN A 202 17.49 -0.66 -17.71
CA GLN A 202 18.00 -1.44 -18.84
C GLN A 202 17.96 -2.95 -18.62
N SER A 203 17.34 -3.42 -17.53
CA SER A 203 17.42 -4.82 -17.14
C SER A 203 16.09 -5.35 -16.60
N ILE A 204 15.73 -6.57 -16.99
CA ILE A 204 14.75 -7.37 -16.28
C ILE A 204 15.47 -8.06 -15.12
N ILE A 205 15.05 -7.80 -13.89
CA ILE A 205 15.76 -8.24 -12.68
C ILE A 205 14.91 -9.23 -11.88
N PRO A 206 15.19 -10.55 -11.95
CA PRO A 206 14.56 -11.53 -11.07
C PRO A 206 15.01 -11.32 -9.62
N THR A 207 14.05 -11.31 -8.70
CA THR A 207 14.32 -11.14 -7.26
C THR A 207 13.21 -11.73 -6.40
N THR A 208 13.40 -11.75 -5.11
CA THR A 208 12.41 -12.25 -4.17
C THR A 208 11.30 -11.23 -3.93
N THR A 209 10.11 -11.74 -3.55
CA THR A 209 9.02 -10.96 -2.98
C THR A 209 8.53 -11.62 -1.70
N GLY A 210 8.17 -10.79 -0.72
CA GLY A 210 7.52 -11.26 0.51
C GLY A 210 6.01 -11.40 0.41
N ALA A 211 5.40 -11.08 -0.74
CA ALA A 211 3.94 -10.97 -0.87
C ALA A 211 3.21 -12.28 -0.58
N ALA A 212 3.68 -13.41 -1.11
CA ALA A 212 3.06 -14.71 -0.85
C ALA A 212 3.17 -15.13 0.63
N LYS A 213 4.28 -14.79 1.31
CA LYS A 213 4.43 -15.03 2.76
C LYS A 213 3.54 -14.10 3.58
N ALA A 214 3.41 -12.84 3.16
CA ALA A 214 2.56 -11.87 3.83
C ALA A 214 1.07 -12.24 3.72
N LEU A 215 0.68 -12.95 2.65
CA LEU A 215 -0.67 -13.46 2.47
C LEU A 215 -1.11 -14.36 3.64
N ALA A 216 -0.22 -15.16 4.19
CA ALA A 216 -0.51 -16.02 5.34
C ALA A 216 -0.87 -15.24 6.62
N LYS A 217 -0.53 -13.95 6.72
CA LYS A 217 -0.93 -13.08 7.84
C LYS A 217 -2.37 -12.61 7.72
N VAL A 218 -2.88 -12.45 6.50
CA VAL A 218 -4.22 -11.92 6.22
C VAL A 218 -5.23 -13.00 5.82
N LEU A 219 -4.75 -14.11 5.25
CA LEU A 219 -5.52 -15.31 4.89
C LEU A 219 -4.79 -16.56 5.44
N PRO A 220 -4.83 -16.81 6.76
CA PRO A 220 -4.00 -17.85 7.41
C PRO A 220 -4.24 -19.27 6.91
N HIS A 221 -5.44 -19.60 6.46
CA HIS A 221 -5.81 -20.92 5.93
C HIS A 221 -5.14 -21.27 4.59
N LEU A 222 -4.56 -20.25 3.92
CA LEU A 222 -3.76 -20.43 2.69
C LEU A 222 -2.25 -20.50 2.94
N ASN A 223 -1.83 -20.57 4.19
CA ASN A 223 -0.41 -20.69 4.53
C ASN A 223 0.22 -21.91 3.86
N GLY A 224 1.33 -21.68 3.14
CA GLY A 224 2.08 -22.73 2.43
C GLY A 224 1.49 -23.15 1.07
N LYS A 225 0.30 -22.70 0.69
CA LYS A 225 -0.32 -23.04 -0.60
C LYS A 225 0.17 -22.18 -1.77
N LEU A 226 0.66 -20.99 -1.48
CA LEU A 226 1.09 -20.02 -2.51
C LEU A 226 2.56 -19.65 -2.33
N HIS A 227 3.32 -19.67 -3.44
CA HIS A 227 4.68 -19.20 -3.53
C HIS A 227 4.82 -18.19 -4.68
N GLY A 228 5.89 -17.38 -4.63
CA GLY A 228 6.06 -16.40 -5.69
C GLY A 228 7.41 -15.72 -5.71
N MET A 229 7.65 -15.02 -6.83
CA MET A 229 8.85 -14.22 -7.08
C MET A 229 8.48 -12.90 -7.75
N ALA A 230 9.45 -12.02 -7.89
CA ALA A 230 9.32 -10.76 -8.61
C ALA A 230 10.27 -10.70 -9.81
N LEU A 231 9.79 -10.10 -10.89
CA LEU A 231 10.59 -9.62 -12.01
C LEU A 231 10.50 -8.10 -12.00
N ARG A 232 11.61 -7.40 -11.70
CA ARG A 232 11.65 -5.94 -11.87
C ARG A 232 11.89 -5.62 -13.32
N VAL A 233 11.11 -4.68 -13.87
CA VAL A 233 11.16 -4.29 -15.29
C VAL A 233 11.46 -2.80 -15.43
N PRO A 234 11.97 -2.35 -16.60
CA PRO A 234 12.31 -0.94 -16.87
C PRO A 234 11.07 -0.04 -17.05
N THR A 235 10.17 -0.04 -16.08
CA THR A 235 8.93 0.74 -16.07
C THR A 235 8.85 1.51 -14.75
N PRO A 236 8.54 2.83 -14.75
CA PRO A 236 8.61 3.64 -13.54
C PRO A 236 7.47 3.40 -12.57
N ASN A 237 6.30 2.98 -13.05
CA ASN A 237 5.11 2.73 -12.24
C ASN A 237 4.17 1.76 -12.93
N VAL A 238 3.20 1.25 -12.21
CA VAL A 238 2.24 0.20 -12.56
C VAL A 238 2.91 -1.16 -12.72
N SER A 239 2.46 -2.07 -11.93
CA SER A 239 2.94 -3.44 -11.81
C SER A 239 1.82 -4.42 -12.12
N LEU A 240 2.17 -5.68 -12.32
CA LEU A 240 1.26 -6.75 -12.68
C LEU A 240 1.50 -7.97 -11.78
N VAL A 241 0.45 -8.55 -11.23
CA VAL A 241 0.45 -9.89 -10.65
C VAL A 241 0.01 -10.88 -11.72
N ASP A 242 0.85 -11.84 -12.04
CA ASP A 242 0.54 -13.05 -12.80
C ASP A 242 0.36 -14.19 -11.81
N LEU A 243 -0.89 -14.60 -11.61
CA LEU A 243 -1.28 -15.63 -10.65
C LEU A 243 -1.77 -16.87 -11.38
N VAL A 244 -1.16 -18.01 -11.09
CA VAL A 244 -1.61 -19.33 -11.55
C VAL A 244 -1.97 -20.16 -10.34
N VAL A 245 -3.21 -20.67 -10.28
CA VAL A 245 -3.69 -21.51 -9.18
C VAL A 245 -4.38 -22.76 -9.69
N ASP A 246 -4.29 -23.83 -8.92
CA ASP A 246 -5.16 -24.99 -9.03
C ASP A 246 -6.35 -24.82 -8.08
N VAL A 247 -7.56 -24.93 -8.60
CA VAL A 247 -8.81 -24.79 -7.83
C VAL A 247 -9.49 -26.15 -7.62
N LYS A 248 -10.37 -26.24 -6.60
CA LYS A 248 -10.98 -27.50 -6.18
C LYS A 248 -12.13 -27.98 -7.03
N ARG A 249 -12.76 -27.09 -7.81
CA ARG A 249 -13.88 -27.42 -8.69
C ARG A 249 -13.57 -27.04 -10.13
N ASP A 250 -14.28 -27.66 -11.05
CA ASP A 250 -14.18 -27.35 -12.47
C ASP A 250 -14.77 -25.96 -12.74
N VAL A 251 -14.11 -25.20 -13.58
CA VAL A 251 -14.43 -23.80 -13.89
C VAL A 251 -14.17 -23.49 -15.36
N THR A 252 -14.88 -22.47 -15.86
CA THR A 252 -14.64 -21.86 -17.17
C THR A 252 -14.02 -20.47 -17.01
N VAL A 253 -13.56 -19.86 -18.08
CA VAL A 253 -13.09 -18.46 -18.10
C VAL A 253 -14.22 -17.53 -17.69
N GLU A 254 -15.43 -17.80 -18.15
CA GLU A 254 -16.65 -17.05 -17.86
C GLU A 254 -16.96 -17.06 -16.37
N ASP A 255 -16.86 -18.23 -15.70
CA ASP A 255 -17.09 -18.35 -14.25
C ASP A 255 -16.13 -17.47 -13.46
N ILE A 256 -14.84 -17.48 -13.83
CA ILE A 256 -13.80 -16.66 -13.19
C ILE A 256 -14.07 -15.16 -13.40
N ASN A 257 -14.31 -14.77 -14.64
CA ASN A 257 -14.55 -13.36 -14.97
C ASN A 257 -15.83 -12.82 -14.33
N GLU A 258 -16.91 -13.63 -14.30
CA GLU A 258 -18.14 -13.24 -13.64
C GLU A 258 -17.99 -13.09 -12.13
N ALA A 259 -17.25 -13.98 -11.48
CA ALA A 259 -16.93 -13.85 -10.06
C ALA A 259 -16.25 -12.51 -9.75
N PHE A 260 -15.25 -12.11 -10.54
CA PHE A 260 -14.58 -10.82 -10.37
C PHE A 260 -15.49 -9.62 -10.70
N LYS A 261 -16.29 -9.67 -11.77
CA LYS A 261 -17.26 -8.62 -12.09
C LYS A 261 -18.24 -8.40 -10.94
N ASN A 262 -18.76 -9.47 -10.36
CA ASN A 262 -19.72 -9.40 -9.28
C ASN A 262 -19.13 -8.74 -8.02
N VAL A 263 -17.93 -9.12 -7.60
CA VAL A 263 -17.31 -8.52 -6.41
C VAL A 263 -16.85 -7.08 -6.66
N ALA A 264 -16.39 -6.75 -7.88
CA ALA A 264 -15.98 -5.39 -8.25
C ALA A 264 -17.17 -4.41 -8.21
N ASN A 265 -18.37 -4.86 -8.59
CA ASN A 265 -19.60 -4.07 -8.51
C ASN A 265 -20.29 -4.14 -7.13
N GLY A 266 -19.87 -5.07 -6.27
CA GLY A 266 -20.47 -5.37 -4.97
C GLY A 266 -19.53 -5.17 -3.79
N ALA A 267 -19.21 -6.27 -3.12
CA ALA A 267 -18.50 -6.26 -1.83
C ALA A 267 -17.08 -5.68 -1.87
N MET A 268 -16.41 -5.73 -3.03
CA MET A 268 -15.06 -5.19 -3.21
C MET A 268 -15.01 -3.94 -4.11
N LYS A 269 -16.11 -3.21 -4.18
CA LYS A 269 -16.17 -1.94 -4.92
C LYS A 269 -15.13 -0.96 -4.38
N GLY A 270 -14.30 -0.39 -5.28
CA GLY A 270 -13.19 0.49 -4.93
C GLY A 270 -11.91 -0.24 -4.47
N ILE A 271 -11.96 -1.58 -4.33
CA ILE A 271 -10.81 -2.44 -4.05
C ILE A 271 -10.39 -3.19 -5.31
N ILE A 272 -11.34 -3.89 -5.94
CA ILE A 272 -11.15 -4.58 -7.23
C ILE A 272 -11.86 -3.80 -8.33
N GLU A 273 -11.20 -3.66 -9.47
CA GLU A 273 -11.79 -3.25 -10.75
C GLU A 273 -11.67 -4.41 -11.74
N PHE A 274 -12.59 -4.49 -12.69
CA PHE A 274 -12.56 -5.48 -13.75
C PHE A 274 -12.55 -4.77 -15.11
N SER A 275 -11.57 -5.08 -15.96
CA SER A 275 -11.44 -4.51 -17.30
C SER A 275 -11.55 -5.56 -18.38
N GLU A 276 -12.28 -5.23 -19.45
CA GLU A 276 -12.35 -5.99 -20.72
C GLU A 276 -11.78 -5.18 -21.89
N GLU A 277 -11.03 -4.12 -21.60
CA GLU A 277 -10.35 -3.32 -22.60
C GLU A 277 -8.91 -3.80 -22.81
N PRO A 278 -8.37 -3.72 -24.05
CA PRO A 278 -7.01 -4.17 -24.35
C PRO A 278 -5.99 -3.11 -23.91
N LEU A 279 -5.84 -2.91 -22.60
CA LEU A 279 -5.02 -1.89 -21.97
C LEU A 279 -3.62 -2.41 -21.63
N VAL A 280 -2.71 -1.46 -21.39
CA VAL A 280 -1.34 -1.73 -20.95
C VAL A 280 -1.03 -0.95 -19.65
N SER A 281 0.13 -1.20 -19.05
CA SER A 281 0.47 -0.68 -17.72
C SER A 281 0.25 0.83 -17.55
N ILE A 282 0.57 1.66 -18.53
CA ILE A 282 0.47 3.13 -18.40
C ILE A 282 -0.98 3.60 -18.27
N ASP A 283 -1.95 2.85 -18.81
CA ASP A 283 -3.37 3.21 -18.77
C ASP A 283 -3.96 3.10 -17.35
N PHE A 284 -3.30 2.33 -16.48
CA PHE A 284 -3.68 2.17 -15.08
C PHE A 284 -2.93 3.13 -14.13
N ASN A 285 -2.13 4.05 -14.68
CA ASN A 285 -1.42 5.03 -13.86
C ASN A 285 -2.42 5.93 -13.11
N THR A 286 -2.20 6.14 -11.81
CA THR A 286 -3.10 6.84 -10.89
C THR A 286 -4.44 6.14 -10.60
N ASN A 287 -4.61 4.89 -10.99
CA ASN A 287 -5.78 4.11 -10.59
C ASN A 287 -5.72 3.80 -9.08
N THR A 288 -6.84 4.00 -8.40
CA THR A 288 -6.95 3.86 -6.93
C THR A 288 -7.27 2.45 -6.45
N HIS A 289 -7.65 1.54 -7.34
CA HIS A 289 -7.96 0.16 -6.97
C HIS A 289 -6.69 -0.61 -6.56
N SER A 290 -6.87 -1.56 -5.66
CA SER A 290 -5.79 -2.47 -5.23
C SER A 290 -5.41 -3.47 -6.30
N ALA A 291 -6.39 -3.92 -7.08
CA ALA A 291 -6.24 -4.87 -8.18
C ALA A 291 -7.21 -4.55 -9.31
N ILE A 292 -6.72 -4.48 -10.54
CA ILE A 292 -7.53 -4.35 -11.74
C ILE A 292 -7.37 -5.65 -12.52
N ILE A 293 -8.44 -6.45 -12.56
CA ILE A 293 -8.45 -7.75 -13.27
C ILE A 293 -8.48 -7.52 -14.77
N ASP A 294 -7.53 -8.10 -15.47
CA ASP A 294 -7.49 -8.15 -16.93
C ASP A 294 -8.33 -9.34 -17.42
N GLY A 295 -9.61 -9.08 -17.70
CA GLY A 295 -10.55 -10.12 -18.09
C GLY A 295 -10.24 -10.76 -19.44
N LEU A 296 -9.54 -10.05 -20.33
CA LEU A 296 -9.12 -10.59 -21.63
C LEU A 296 -7.97 -11.61 -21.51
N SER A 297 -7.22 -11.55 -20.41
CA SER A 297 -6.06 -12.39 -20.15
C SER A 297 -6.36 -13.57 -19.23
N THR A 298 -7.60 -13.72 -18.76
CA THR A 298 -8.01 -14.90 -17.95
C THR A 298 -7.92 -16.17 -18.77
N MET A 299 -7.29 -17.20 -18.21
CA MET A 299 -7.14 -18.51 -18.87
C MET A 299 -7.53 -19.64 -17.93
N VAL A 300 -8.12 -20.69 -18.48
CA VAL A 300 -8.38 -21.97 -17.78
C VAL A 300 -7.78 -23.09 -18.61
N MET A 301 -7.02 -23.97 -17.98
CA MET A 301 -6.43 -25.14 -18.59
C MET A 301 -6.83 -26.39 -17.82
N GLY A 302 -7.42 -27.37 -18.51
CA GLY A 302 -7.82 -28.64 -17.92
C GLY A 302 -8.86 -28.48 -16.80
N GLU A 303 -9.81 -27.55 -16.96
CA GLU A 303 -10.95 -27.30 -16.07
C GLU A 303 -10.63 -26.71 -14.68
N ARG A 304 -9.39 -26.91 -14.14
CA ARG A 304 -9.04 -26.50 -12.74
C ARG A 304 -7.81 -25.64 -12.62
N LYS A 305 -7.00 -25.50 -13.64
CA LYS A 305 -5.84 -24.63 -13.61
C LYS A 305 -6.22 -23.24 -14.16
N VAL A 306 -6.26 -22.28 -13.28
CA VAL A 306 -6.70 -20.90 -13.55
C VAL A 306 -5.49 -19.97 -13.59
N LYS A 307 -5.42 -19.12 -14.61
CA LYS A 307 -4.48 -17.99 -14.67
C LYS A 307 -5.26 -16.69 -14.70
N VAL A 308 -4.87 -15.77 -13.81
CA VAL A 308 -5.44 -14.42 -13.71
C VAL A 308 -4.31 -13.40 -13.74
N LEU A 309 -4.45 -12.35 -14.53
CA LEU A 309 -3.60 -11.16 -14.50
C LEU A 309 -4.33 -10.04 -13.74
N ALA A 310 -3.62 -9.40 -12.80
CA ALA A 310 -4.14 -8.27 -12.05
C ALA A 310 -3.13 -7.11 -12.07
N TRP A 311 -3.52 -6.00 -12.68
CA TRP A 311 -2.76 -4.75 -12.70
C TRP A 311 -2.92 -4.00 -11.38
N TYR A 312 -1.92 -3.22 -10.99
CA TYR A 312 -2.00 -2.33 -9.83
C TYR A 312 -1.03 -1.17 -9.94
N ASP A 313 -1.50 0.03 -9.63
CA ASP A 313 -0.59 1.15 -9.41
C ASP A 313 0.10 0.96 -8.05
N ASN A 314 1.35 0.54 -8.09
CA ASN A 314 2.12 0.19 -6.89
C ASN A 314 2.46 1.40 -6.00
N GLU A 315 2.26 2.63 -6.47
CA GLU A 315 2.41 3.86 -5.69
C GLU A 315 1.04 4.44 -5.31
N TRP A 316 0.20 4.80 -6.28
CA TRP A 316 -1.05 5.52 -6.05
C TRP A 316 -2.14 4.62 -5.44
N GLY A 317 -2.39 3.47 -6.01
CA GLY A 317 -3.37 2.50 -5.50
C GLY A 317 -2.99 2.02 -4.09
N TYR A 318 -1.70 1.73 -3.88
CA TYR A 318 -1.20 1.38 -2.55
C TYR A 318 -1.36 2.53 -1.54
N SER A 319 -1.03 3.77 -1.93
CA SER A 319 -1.18 4.95 -1.07
C SER A 319 -2.65 5.21 -0.73
N ARG A 320 -3.58 4.90 -1.65
CA ARG A 320 -5.02 4.95 -1.36
C ARG A 320 -5.39 3.98 -0.23
N ARG A 321 -4.86 2.76 -0.23
CA ARG A 321 -5.10 1.79 0.86
C ARG A 321 -4.52 2.25 2.18
N VAL A 322 -3.38 2.93 2.19
CA VAL A 322 -2.85 3.55 3.43
C VAL A 322 -3.85 4.59 3.95
N VAL A 323 -4.37 5.47 3.09
CA VAL A 323 -5.38 6.47 3.49
C VAL A 323 -6.66 5.80 4.01
N ASP A 324 -7.13 4.74 3.37
CA ASP A 324 -8.32 4.01 3.82
C ASP A 324 -8.09 3.31 5.17
N LEU A 325 -6.92 2.75 5.40
CA LEU A 325 -6.56 2.17 6.70
C LEU A 325 -6.48 3.27 7.78
N VAL A 326 -5.94 4.45 7.47
CA VAL A 326 -5.97 5.59 8.39
C VAL A 326 -7.42 5.96 8.73
N LYS A 327 -8.31 6.04 7.74
CA LYS A 327 -9.74 6.33 7.95
C LYS A 327 -10.39 5.30 8.87
N LEU A 328 -10.10 4.03 8.67
CA LEU A 328 -10.59 2.96 9.54
C LEU A 328 -10.10 3.15 10.97
N VAL A 329 -8.81 3.34 11.17
CA VAL A 329 -8.18 3.52 12.49
C VAL A 329 -8.74 4.74 13.22
N VAL A 330 -8.86 5.89 12.55
CA VAL A 330 -9.37 7.11 13.19
C VAL A 330 -10.85 7.02 13.53
N THR A 331 -11.63 6.30 12.72
CA THR A 331 -13.04 6.05 12.99
C THR A 331 -13.22 5.19 14.24
N GLU A 332 -12.44 4.14 14.39
CA GLU A 332 -12.49 3.27 15.55
C GLU A 332 -11.96 3.96 16.83
N LEU A 333 -10.91 4.80 16.71
CA LEU A 333 -10.44 5.64 17.83
C LEU A 333 -11.53 6.60 18.32
N ALA A 334 -12.22 7.28 17.41
CA ALA A 334 -13.29 8.22 17.77
C ALA A 334 -14.47 7.52 18.47
N LYS A 335 -14.82 6.30 18.04
CA LYS A 335 -15.85 5.50 18.72
C LYS A 335 -15.43 5.12 20.15
N GLN A 336 -14.16 4.70 20.33
CA GLN A 336 -13.64 4.34 21.66
C GLN A 336 -13.68 5.51 22.64
N GLU A 337 -13.30 6.71 22.21
CA GLU A 337 -13.32 7.92 23.03
C GLU A 337 -14.75 8.31 23.43
N SER A 338 -15.71 8.15 22.52
CA SER A 338 -17.12 8.42 22.80
C SER A 338 -17.71 7.51 23.88
N VAL A 339 -17.27 6.25 23.95
CA VAL A 339 -17.73 5.27 24.96
C VAL A 339 -17.11 5.55 26.34
N GLN A 340 -15.90 6.13 26.42
CA GLN A 340 -15.24 6.44 27.70
C GLN A 340 -15.81 7.69 28.39
N HIS A 341 -16.61 8.49 27.69
CA HIS A 341 -17.23 9.71 28.22
C HIS A 341 -18.71 9.54 28.61
N ILE A 342 -19.21 8.30 28.57
CA ILE A 342 -20.53 7.90 29.08
C ILE A 342 -20.34 7.11 30.38
#